data_40a62d0e482dbdf3550525b66396977a
#
_entry.id   40a62d0e482dbdf3550525b66396977a
#
_cell.length_a   1.000
_cell.length_b   1.000
_cell.length_c   1.000
_cell.angle_alpha   90.00
_cell.angle_beta   90.00
_cell.angle_gamma   90.00
#
_symmetry.space_group_name_H-M   'P 1'
#
loop_
_entity.id
_entity.type
_entity.pdbx_description
1 polymer ?
#
loop_
_entity_poly.entity_id
_entity_poly.type
_entity_poly.pdbx_seq_one_letter_code
_entity_poly.pdbx_strand_id
1 'polypeptide(L)'
;MAVTGQVHSTESFGSVDGPGIRFIVFMQGCRMRCQFCHNPDTWKIGTGVERTTDDVLEEALKYREFWGQKGGITVSGGEPLLQMDFLIDLFRKAKAEGVSTTLDTSGKPFTREEPFFSKFQELMTVTDLLLFDIKHIDNKAHKELTTQSNDNILDMANYLSEINQPVWIRHVLVPFRSDYDEFLIRLDEFIKTLNNVDKVEILPYHTMGKYKWDELGLKYPLEGIEPPTEDRVKNAKRLLHVDDYKGYLTR
;
A
#
# COMPACT_ATOMS: atom_id res chain seq x y z
N MET A 1 12.96 5.40 25.66
CA MET A 1 13.29 4.09 25.06
C MET A 1 13.19 4.25 23.56
N ALA A 2 14.08 3.63 22.79
CA ALA A 2 14.00 3.66 21.33
C ALA A 2 12.71 2.93 20.87
N VAL A 3 12.02 3.49 19.88
CA VAL A 3 10.86 2.84 19.28
C VAL A 3 11.35 1.77 18.32
N THR A 4 10.85 0.53 18.48
CA THR A 4 11.22 -0.61 17.63
C THR A 4 10.04 -1.11 16.80
N GLY A 5 10.33 -1.75 15.68
CA GLY A 5 9.36 -2.42 14.83
C GLY A 5 9.91 -3.72 14.25
N GLN A 6 9.00 -4.58 13.84
CA GLN A 6 9.33 -5.84 13.16
C GLN A 6 9.44 -5.56 11.66
N VAL A 7 10.66 -5.48 11.17
CA VAL A 7 11.00 -5.25 9.75
C VAL A 7 11.24 -6.60 9.07
N HIS A 8 10.64 -6.80 7.90
CA HIS A 8 10.91 -7.96 7.05
C HIS A 8 12.21 -7.76 6.26
N SER A 9 12.29 -6.67 5.51
CA SER A 9 13.43 -6.34 4.65
C SER A 9 13.41 -4.86 4.25
N THR A 10 14.49 -4.41 3.60
CA THR A 10 14.61 -3.08 3.01
C THR A 10 15.01 -3.18 1.55
N GLU A 11 14.64 -2.19 0.73
CA GLU A 11 15.02 -2.02 -0.68
C GLU A 11 15.47 -0.58 -0.92
N SER A 12 16.65 -0.40 -1.52
CA SER A 12 17.28 0.93 -1.58
C SER A 12 16.86 1.77 -2.79
N PHE A 13 16.33 1.16 -3.85
CA PHE A 13 16.08 1.81 -5.15
C PHE A 13 14.68 1.54 -5.71
N GLY A 14 13.65 1.59 -4.87
CA GLY A 14 12.26 1.47 -5.32
C GLY A 14 11.89 2.59 -6.28
N SER A 15 11.42 2.22 -7.47
CA SER A 15 11.04 3.17 -8.52
C SER A 15 9.53 3.20 -8.81
N VAL A 16 8.78 2.30 -8.16
CA VAL A 16 7.32 2.14 -8.35
C VAL A 16 6.52 2.31 -7.06
N ASP A 17 7.19 2.65 -5.95
CA ASP A 17 6.61 2.70 -4.61
C ASP A 17 6.44 4.15 -4.13
N GLY A 18 6.04 5.03 -5.02
CA GLY A 18 5.83 6.46 -4.80
C GLY A 18 6.62 7.33 -5.77
N PRO A 19 6.64 8.65 -5.56
CA PRO A 19 7.34 9.58 -6.44
C PRO A 19 8.86 9.48 -6.26
N GLY A 20 9.61 9.56 -7.37
CA GLY A 20 11.07 9.50 -7.39
C GLY A 20 11.63 8.12 -7.06
N ILE A 21 12.89 8.08 -6.63
CA ILE A 21 13.54 6.87 -6.11
C ILE A 21 13.32 6.82 -4.60
N ARG A 22 12.96 5.66 -4.07
CA ARG A 22 12.58 5.52 -2.67
C ARG A 22 13.39 4.44 -1.97
N PHE A 23 13.71 4.70 -0.70
CA PHE A 23 14.12 3.65 0.21
C PHE A 23 12.84 3.01 0.77
N ILE A 24 12.68 1.71 0.58
CA ILE A 24 11.47 1.00 0.99
C ILE A 24 11.77 0.17 2.23
N VAL A 25 10.90 0.27 3.23
CA VAL A 25 10.90 -0.56 4.43
C VAL A 25 9.70 -1.49 4.38
N PHE A 26 9.93 -2.78 4.23
CA PHE A 26 8.87 -3.79 4.26
C PHE A 26 8.65 -4.25 5.70
N MET A 27 7.47 -3.96 6.24
CA MET A 27 7.10 -4.36 7.59
C MET A 27 6.66 -5.82 7.63
N GLN A 28 6.94 -6.48 8.76
CA GLN A 28 6.46 -7.83 9.03
C GLN A 28 5.09 -7.79 9.69
N GLY A 29 4.20 -8.68 9.28
CA GLY A 29 2.85 -8.86 9.79
C GLY A 29 1.77 -8.37 8.83
N CYS A 30 0.80 -9.25 8.49
CA CYS A 30 -0.39 -8.89 7.73
C CYS A 30 -1.54 -9.82 8.11
N ARG A 31 -2.75 -9.25 8.27
CA ARG A 31 -3.97 -10.04 8.56
C ARG A 31 -4.72 -10.46 7.31
N MET A 32 -4.41 -9.85 6.17
CA MET A 32 -5.01 -10.25 4.89
C MET A 32 -4.34 -11.52 4.35
N ARG A 33 -5.08 -12.23 3.49
CA ARG A 33 -4.61 -13.43 2.77
C ARG A 33 -4.97 -13.28 1.30
N CYS A 34 -4.41 -12.21 0.69
CA CYS A 34 -4.65 -11.93 -0.72
C CYS A 34 -4.18 -13.09 -1.58
N GLN A 35 -5.04 -13.59 -2.47
CA GLN A 35 -4.74 -14.72 -3.35
C GLN A 35 -3.54 -14.46 -4.28
N PHE A 36 -3.27 -13.17 -4.58
CA PHE A 36 -2.17 -12.70 -5.43
C PHE A 36 -0.99 -12.13 -4.64
N CYS A 37 -0.86 -12.41 -3.35
CA CYS A 37 0.18 -11.80 -2.53
C CYS A 37 1.58 -12.14 -3.04
N HIS A 38 2.42 -11.11 -3.26
CA HIS A 38 3.81 -11.29 -3.66
C HIS A 38 4.74 -11.56 -2.47
N ASN A 39 4.29 -11.21 -1.25
CA ASN A 39 5.07 -11.31 -0.04
C ASN A 39 4.34 -12.10 1.06
N PRO A 40 3.93 -13.38 0.81
CA PRO A 40 3.26 -14.19 1.84
C PRO A 40 4.17 -14.48 3.05
N ASP A 41 5.47 -14.36 2.89
CA ASP A 41 6.49 -14.42 3.91
C ASP A 41 6.36 -13.29 4.97
N THR A 42 5.71 -12.17 4.61
CA THR A 42 5.42 -11.08 5.57
C THR A 42 4.18 -11.33 6.45
N TRP A 43 3.41 -12.39 6.24
CA TRP A 43 2.12 -12.55 6.93
C TRP A 43 2.21 -12.77 8.43
N LYS A 44 3.23 -13.50 8.87
CA LYS A 44 3.33 -13.90 10.28
C LYS A 44 3.69 -12.71 11.15
N ILE A 45 2.82 -12.39 12.10
CA ILE A 45 3.00 -11.29 13.04
C ILE A 45 4.07 -11.65 14.08
N GLY A 46 4.94 -10.71 14.42
CA GLY A 46 5.93 -10.86 15.49
C GLY A 46 7.14 -11.73 15.13
N THR A 47 7.45 -11.89 13.83
CA THR A 47 8.58 -12.73 13.37
C THR A 47 9.61 -12.00 12.51
N GLY A 48 9.47 -10.71 12.33
CA GLY A 48 10.46 -9.88 11.62
C GLY A 48 11.76 -9.72 12.41
N VAL A 49 12.69 -9.00 11.83
CA VAL A 49 13.86 -8.50 12.52
C VAL A 49 13.46 -7.26 13.31
N GLU A 50 13.66 -7.28 14.63
CA GLU A 50 13.43 -6.09 15.43
C GLU A 50 14.49 -5.04 15.09
N ARG A 51 14.02 -3.85 14.67
CA ARG A 51 14.88 -2.71 14.33
C ARG A 51 14.36 -1.44 14.99
N THR A 52 15.26 -0.57 15.39
CA THR A 52 14.87 0.77 15.85
C THR A 52 14.58 1.68 14.65
N THR A 53 13.78 2.71 14.89
CA THR A 53 13.54 3.75 13.88
C THR A 53 14.82 4.51 13.51
N ASP A 54 15.74 4.66 14.47
CA ASP A 54 17.04 5.31 14.25
C ASP A 54 17.91 4.49 13.29
N ASP A 55 18.03 3.17 13.50
CA ASP A 55 18.79 2.28 12.61
C ASP A 55 18.23 2.28 11.18
N VAL A 56 16.90 2.26 11.06
CA VAL A 56 16.24 2.28 9.74
C VAL A 56 16.46 3.61 9.03
N LEU A 57 16.34 4.72 9.75
CA LEU A 57 16.56 6.04 9.18
C LEU A 57 18.02 6.25 8.78
N GLU A 58 18.97 5.85 9.64
CA GLU A 58 20.40 5.94 9.33
C GLU A 58 20.76 5.15 8.06
N GLU A 59 20.20 3.93 7.91
CA GLU A 59 20.39 3.14 6.70
C GLU A 59 19.79 3.85 5.49
N ALA A 60 18.56 4.34 5.58
CA ALA A 60 17.88 5.03 4.49
C ALA A 60 18.66 6.28 4.02
N LEU A 61 19.17 7.08 4.95
CA LEU A 61 19.89 8.31 4.64
C LEU A 61 21.20 8.09 3.85
N LYS A 62 21.78 6.88 3.88
CA LYS A 62 22.95 6.52 3.05
C LYS A 62 22.64 6.58 1.55
N TYR A 63 21.37 6.51 1.17
CA TYR A 63 20.89 6.53 -0.21
C TYR A 63 20.27 7.86 -0.62
N ARG A 64 20.32 8.88 0.24
CA ARG A 64 19.67 10.19 0.04
C ARG A 64 20.05 10.86 -1.28
N GLU A 65 21.29 10.74 -1.72
CA GLU A 65 21.79 11.36 -2.97
C GLU A 65 21.08 10.82 -4.22
N PHE A 66 20.50 9.61 -4.15
CA PHE A 66 19.79 8.98 -5.26
C PHE A 66 18.30 9.35 -5.34
N TRP A 67 17.73 9.98 -4.31
CA TRP A 67 16.29 10.26 -4.23
C TRP A 67 15.84 11.42 -5.13
N GLY A 68 16.78 12.28 -5.57
CA GLY A 68 16.43 13.49 -6.29
C GLY A 68 15.53 14.42 -5.46
N GLN A 69 14.68 15.18 -6.15
CA GLN A 69 13.79 16.14 -5.48
C GLN A 69 12.50 15.53 -4.92
N LYS A 70 12.05 14.39 -5.47
CA LYS A 70 10.74 13.79 -5.14
C LYS A 70 10.84 12.48 -4.36
N GLY A 71 12.01 11.89 -4.26
CA GLY A 71 12.20 10.62 -3.57
C GLY A 71 12.20 10.75 -2.04
N GLY A 72 12.37 9.63 -1.35
CA GLY A 72 12.35 9.59 0.11
C GLY A 72 12.16 8.18 0.66
N ILE A 73 11.40 8.04 1.73
CA ILE A 73 11.13 6.76 2.39
C ILE A 73 9.69 6.31 2.12
N THR A 74 9.52 5.06 1.74
CA THR A 74 8.22 4.38 1.69
C THR A 74 8.20 3.24 2.70
N VAL A 75 7.17 3.17 3.53
CA VAL A 75 6.93 2.02 4.39
C VAL A 75 5.78 1.21 3.82
N SER A 76 6.06 -0.05 3.52
CA SER A 76 5.20 -1.04 2.86
C SER A 76 5.32 -2.41 3.55
N GLY A 77 5.14 -3.51 2.84
CA GLY A 77 5.45 -4.89 3.29
C GLY A 77 4.25 -5.76 3.48
N GLY A 78 3.98 -6.20 4.71
CA GLY A 78 2.73 -6.82 5.09
C GLY A 78 1.62 -5.78 5.19
N GLU A 79 1.34 -5.31 6.41
CA GLU A 79 0.42 -4.19 6.64
C GLU A 79 1.05 -3.26 7.69
N PRO A 80 1.61 -2.12 7.25
CA PRO A 80 2.34 -1.21 8.15
C PRO A 80 1.49 -0.67 9.31
N LEU A 81 0.20 -0.44 9.11
CA LEU A 81 -0.70 0.09 10.14
C LEU A 81 -0.83 -0.82 11.38
N LEU A 82 -0.32 -2.05 11.33
CA LEU A 82 -0.19 -2.91 12.51
C LEU A 82 0.90 -2.43 13.48
N GLN A 83 1.79 -1.52 13.06
CA GLN A 83 2.94 -1.04 13.83
C GLN A 83 3.01 0.50 13.84
N MET A 84 1.88 1.15 14.16
CA MET A 84 1.74 2.61 14.05
C MET A 84 2.75 3.42 14.88
N ASP A 85 3.14 2.96 16.08
CA ASP A 85 4.12 3.67 16.89
C ASP A 85 5.48 3.77 16.18
N PHE A 86 5.88 2.69 15.50
CA PHE A 86 7.08 2.68 14.67
C PHE A 86 6.94 3.63 13.46
N LEU A 87 5.80 3.61 12.77
CA LEU A 87 5.54 4.49 11.62
C LEU A 87 5.61 5.97 12.01
N ILE A 88 4.92 6.34 13.09
CA ILE A 88 4.85 7.72 13.57
C ILE A 88 6.25 8.24 13.92
N ASP A 89 7.03 7.45 14.66
CA ASP A 89 8.37 7.86 15.08
C ASP A 89 9.34 7.95 13.89
N LEU A 90 9.33 6.94 13.00
CA LEU A 90 10.16 6.94 11.79
C LEU A 90 9.84 8.13 10.88
N PHE A 91 8.54 8.37 10.61
CA PHE A 91 8.12 9.45 9.72
C PHE A 91 8.37 10.82 10.33
N ARG A 92 8.18 10.98 11.64
CA ARG A 92 8.54 12.23 12.35
C ARG A 92 10.03 12.54 12.21
N LYS A 93 10.89 11.56 12.42
CA LYS A 93 12.35 11.70 12.25
C LYS A 93 12.73 11.98 10.79
N ALA A 94 12.14 11.27 9.84
CA ALA A 94 12.34 11.50 8.41
C ALA A 94 11.94 12.93 8.01
N LYS A 95 10.79 13.42 8.51
CA LYS A 95 10.36 14.82 8.27
C LYS A 95 11.31 15.85 8.88
N ALA A 96 11.89 15.59 10.04
CA ALA A 96 12.89 16.45 10.66
C ALA A 96 14.17 16.58 9.80
N GLU A 97 14.51 15.52 9.04
CA GLU A 97 15.59 15.50 8.04
C GLU A 97 15.17 16.06 6.67
N GLY A 98 13.92 16.56 6.52
CA GLY A 98 13.40 17.05 5.23
C GLY A 98 13.15 15.94 4.21
N VAL A 99 12.94 14.71 4.65
CA VAL A 99 12.70 13.54 3.80
C VAL A 99 11.21 13.34 3.56
N SER A 100 10.82 13.08 2.31
CA SER A 100 9.44 12.74 1.94
C SER A 100 9.06 11.35 2.45
N THR A 101 7.84 11.26 3.00
CA THR A 101 7.30 10.04 3.62
C THR A 101 6.09 9.51 2.86
N THR A 102 6.11 8.23 2.53
CA THR A 102 5.01 7.55 1.84
C THR A 102 4.60 6.29 2.61
N LEU A 103 3.32 6.13 2.81
CA LEU A 103 2.74 4.93 3.43
C LEU A 103 2.04 4.09 2.35
N ASP A 104 2.49 2.84 2.16
CA ASP A 104 1.82 1.87 1.29
C ASP A 104 1.00 0.90 2.15
N THR A 105 -0.31 0.95 2.02
CA THR A 105 -1.23 0.22 2.91
C THR A 105 -2.50 -0.24 2.20
N SER A 106 -3.03 -1.36 2.68
CA SER A 106 -4.38 -1.80 2.33
C SER A 106 -5.48 -1.09 3.14
N GLY A 107 -5.13 -0.38 4.20
CA GLY A 107 -6.10 0.25 5.11
C GLY A 107 -6.89 -0.72 5.99
N LYS A 108 -6.62 -2.04 5.94
CA LYS A 108 -7.45 -3.03 6.66
C LYS A 108 -7.53 -2.82 8.17
N PRO A 109 -6.48 -2.39 8.89
CA PRO A 109 -6.58 -2.13 10.34
C PRO A 109 -7.39 -0.90 10.72
N PHE A 110 -7.73 -0.02 9.76
CA PHE A 110 -8.38 1.25 10.07
C PHE A 110 -9.69 1.07 10.85
N THR A 111 -9.86 1.91 11.84
CA THR A 111 -11.10 2.11 12.61
C THR A 111 -11.12 3.51 13.19
N ARG A 112 -12.31 4.09 13.34
CA ARG A 112 -12.51 5.37 14.04
C ARG A 112 -12.61 5.20 15.57
N GLU A 113 -12.32 4.01 16.08
CA GLU A 113 -12.30 3.72 17.51
C GLU A 113 -10.93 4.04 18.14
N GLU A 114 -10.95 4.50 19.41
CA GLU A 114 -9.73 4.71 20.18
C GLU A 114 -9.14 3.40 20.71
N PRO A 115 -7.82 3.30 20.87
CA PRO A 115 -6.79 4.34 20.66
C PRO A 115 -6.25 4.38 19.21
N PHE A 116 -6.80 3.59 18.30
CA PHE A 116 -6.31 3.52 16.92
C PHE A 116 -6.46 4.87 16.21
N PHE A 117 -7.63 5.50 16.34
CA PHE A 117 -7.97 6.69 15.58
C PHE A 117 -7.06 7.88 15.89
N SER A 118 -6.81 8.16 17.16
CA SER A 118 -5.88 9.22 17.58
C SER A 118 -4.47 9.00 17.03
N LYS A 119 -3.96 7.76 17.05
CA LYS A 119 -2.65 7.43 16.49
C LYS A 119 -2.64 7.58 14.96
N PHE A 120 -3.72 7.19 14.30
CA PHE A 120 -3.84 7.35 12.85
C PHE A 120 -3.86 8.83 12.44
N GLN A 121 -4.59 9.67 13.19
CA GLN A 121 -4.57 11.12 12.97
C GLN A 121 -3.15 11.70 13.14
N GLU A 122 -2.43 11.28 14.18
CA GLU A 122 -1.04 11.68 14.38
C GLU A 122 -0.14 11.23 13.22
N LEU A 123 -0.28 9.98 12.75
CA LEU A 123 0.47 9.46 11.61
C LEU A 123 0.23 10.31 10.35
N MET A 124 -1.01 10.74 10.09
CA MET A 124 -1.34 11.57 8.93
C MET A 124 -0.63 12.93 8.96
N THR A 125 -0.32 13.50 10.12
CA THR A 125 0.43 14.76 10.20
C THR A 125 1.88 14.67 9.72
N VAL A 126 2.42 13.46 9.63
CA VAL A 126 3.81 13.18 9.22
C VAL A 126 3.91 12.33 7.96
N THR A 127 2.79 12.08 7.29
CA THR A 127 2.70 11.31 6.03
C THR A 127 2.39 12.24 4.86
N ASP A 128 3.25 12.28 3.84
CA ASP A 128 3.03 13.13 2.67
C ASP A 128 2.11 12.50 1.63
N LEU A 129 2.16 11.18 1.48
CA LEU A 129 1.42 10.44 0.46
C LEU A 129 1.03 9.05 0.97
N LEU A 130 -0.15 8.58 0.58
CA LEU A 130 -0.49 7.18 0.70
C LEU A 130 -0.56 6.51 -0.68
N LEU A 131 0.09 5.34 -0.80
CA LEU A 131 -0.23 4.35 -1.82
C LEU A 131 -1.32 3.48 -1.22
N PHE A 132 -2.54 3.62 -1.72
CA PHE A 132 -3.72 3.06 -1.08
C PHE A 132 -4.37 1.99 -1.94
N ASP A 133 -4.33 0.75 -1.45
CA ASP A 133 -4.84 -0.39 -2.17
C ASP A 133 -6.35 -0.59 -1.97
N ILE A 134 -7.15 -0.42 -3.02
CA ILE A 134 -8.53 -0.91 -3.06
C ILE A 134 -8.56 -2.19 -3.90
N LYS A 135 -8.47 -3.33 -3.21
CA LYS A 135 -8.29 -4.64 -3.87
C LYS A 135 -9.56 -5.17 -4.53
N HIS A 136 -10.73 -4.76 -4.05
CA HIS A 136 -12.03 -5.00 -4.67
C HIS A 136 -13.10 -4.09 -4.07
N ILE A 137 -14.01 -3.56 -4.89
CA ILE A 137 -15.07 -2.67 -4.42
C ILE A 137 -16.24 -3.44 -3.79
N ASP A 138 -16.56 -4.63 -4.27
CA ASP A 138 -17.61 -5.47 -3.71
C ASP A 138 -17.10 -6.22 -2.48
N ASN A 139 -17.83 -6.13 -1.35
CA ASN A 139 -17.41 -6.70 -0.07
C ASN A 139 -17.31 -8.23 -0.10
N LYS A 140 -18.26 -8.91 -0.80
CA LYS A 140 -18.25 -10.38 -0.88
C LYS A 140 -17.02 -10.83 -1.69
N ALA A 141 -16.82 -10.27 -2.87
CA ALA A 141 -15.67 -10.59 -3.71
C ALA A 141 -14.35 -10.19 -3.04
N HIS A 142 -14.32 -9.09 -2.29
CA HIS A 142 -13.15 -8.71 -1.49
C HIS A 142 -12.82 -9.77 -0.43
N LYS A 143 -13.83 -10.31 0.28
CA LYS A 143 -13.63 -11.41 1.24
C LYS A 143 -13.11 -12.68 0.58
N GLU A 144 -13.61 -13.02 -0.60
CA GLU A 144 -13.14 -14.17 -1.37
C GLU A 144 -11.67 -13.97 -1.81
N LEU A 145 -11.31 -12.75 -2.23
CA LEU A 145 -9.97 -12.43 -2.73
C LEU A 145 -8.92 -12.28 -1.64
N THR A 146 -9.31 -11.81 -0.42
CA THR A 146 -8.37 -11.37 0.62
C THR A 146 -8.61 -11.96 1.99
N THR A 147 -9.71 -12.71 2.18
CA THR A 147 -10.26 -13.21 3.45
C THR A 147 -10.79 -12.13 4.40
N GLN A 148 -10.82 -10.88 4.01
CA GLN A 148 -11.22 -9.74 4.85
C GLN A 148 -12.34 -8.92 4.19
N SER A 149 -13.15 -8.25 5.01
CA SER A 149 -14.11 -7.23 4.56
C SER A 149 -13.37 -5.97 4.09
N ASN A 150 -13.98 -5.21 3.16
CA ASN A 150 -13.47 -3.91 2.71
C ASN A 150 -14.16 -2.71 3.40
N ASP A 151 -15.07 -2.91 4.34
CA ASP A 151 -15.87 -1.83 4.94
C ASP A 151 -14.99 -0.74 5.55
N ASN A 152 -14.02 -1.13 6.38
CA ASN A 152 -13.08 -0.20 7.01
C ASN A 152 -12.02 0.37 6.04
N ILE A 153 -11.74 -0.33 4.93
CA ILE A 153 -10.88 0.19 3.86
C ILE A 153 -11.56 1.37 3.16
N LEU A 154 -12.85 1.20 2.81
CA LEU A 154 -13.64 2.27 2.17
C LEU A 154 -13.90 3.43 3.14
N ASP A 155 -14.11 3.14 4.44
CA ASP A 155 -14.19 4.19 5.47
C ASP A 155 -12.88 4.97 5.62
N MET A 156 -11.72 4.29 5.57
CA MET A 156 -10.41 4.97 5.54
C MET A 156 -10.28 5.87 4.32
N ALA A 157 -10.67 5.42 3.12
CA ALA A 157 -10.63 6.24 1.91
C ALA A 157 -11.47 7.52 2.07
N ASN A 158 -12.69 7.40 2.62
CA ASN A 158 -13.55 8.53 2.91
C ASN A 158 -12.90 9.48 3.92
N TYR A 159 -12.34 8.96 5.01
CA TYR A 159 -11.65 9.77 6.00
C TYR A 159 -10.43 10.52 5.42
N LEU A 160 -9.62 9.86 4.60
CA LEU A 160 -8.49 10.52 3.92
C LEU A 160 -8.97 11.65 2.99
N SER A 161 -10.13 11.48 2.35
CA SER A 161 -10.78 12.52 1.56
C SER A 161 -11.30 13.67 2.43
N GLU A 162 -11.91 13.38 3.60
CA GLU A 162 -12.37 14.38 4.57
C GLU A 162 -11.24 15.33 4.99
N ILE A 163 -10.04 14.79 5.23
CA ILE A 163 -8.86 15.56 5.67
C ILE A 163 -7.97 16.03 4.51
N ASN A 164 -8.38 15.79 3.26
CA ASN A 164 -7.64 16.12 2.04
C ASN A 164 -6.19 15.56 2.01
N GLN A 165 -5.99 14.34 2.55
CA GLN A 165 -4.71 13.65 2.54
C GLN A 165 -4.43 13.08 1.16
N PRO A 166 -3.29 13.39 0.50
CA PRO A 166 -2.99 12.89 -0.84
C PRO A 166 -2.93 11.36 -0.92
N VAL A 167 -3.59 10.79 -1.93
CA VAL A 167 -3.55 9.35 -2.18
C VAL A 167 -3.30 9.02 -3.64
N TRP A 168 -2.55 7.94 -3.88
CA TRP A 168 -2.54 7.19 -5.13
C TRP A 168 -3.35 5.92 -4.92
N ILE A 169 -4.49 5.80 -5.57
CA ILE A 169 -5.29 4.59 -5.52
C ILE A 169 -4.64 3.51 -6.38
N ARG A 170 -4.43 2.35 -5.81
CA ARG A 170 -3.84 1.18 -6.49
C ARG A 170 -4.84 0.04 -6.55
N HIS A 171 -4.99 -0.55 -7.74
CA HIS A 171 -5.86 -1.69 -7.95
C HIS A 171 -5.13 -2.79 -8.71
N VAL A 172 -5.02 -3.97 -8.10
CA VAL A 172 -4.43 -5.14 -8.76
C VAL A 172 -5.49 -5.80 -9.63
N LEU A 173 -5.23 -5.84 -10.94
CA LEU A 173 -6.13 -6.41 -11.95
C LEU A 173 -5.88 -7.92 -12.07
N VAL A 174 -6.65 -8.71 -11.33
CA VAL A 174 -6.55 -10.17 -11.31
C VAL A 174 -7.64 -10.78 -12.18
N PRO A 175 -7.30 -11.51 -13.26
CA PRO A 175 -8.28 -12.15 -14.13
C PRO A 175 -9.24 -13.05 -13.36
N PHE A 176 -10.52 -12.97 -13.71
CA PHE A 176 -11.62 -13.73 -13.08
C PHE A 176 -11.82 -13.47 -11.58
N ARG A 177 -11.26 -12.36 -11.08
CA ARG A 177 -11.40 -11.93 -9.67
C ARG A 177 -11.77 -10.47 -9.59
N SER A 178 -10.84 -9.56 -9.82
CA SER A 178 -11.01 -8.11 -9.69
C SER A 178 -11.10 -7.39 -11.05
N ASP A 179 -11.14 -8.10 -12.16
CA ASP A 179 -11.08 -7.54 -13.52
C ASP A 179 -12.43 -7.40 -14.24
N TYR A 180 -13.56 -7.73 -13.60
CA TYR A 180 -14.88 -7.59 -14.24
C TYR A 180 -15.27 -6.11 -14.40
N ASP A 181 -15.80 -5.75 -15.58
CA ASP A 181 -16.15 -4.36 -15.92
C ASP A 181 -17.13 -3.75 -14.93
N GLU A 182 -18.14 -4.51 -14.48
CA GLU A 182 -19.11 -4.04 -13.50
C GLU A 182 -18.48 -3.57 -12.19
N PHE A 183 -17.45 -4.27 -11.71
CA PHE A 183 -16.75 -3.89 -10.49
C PHE A 183 -15.78 -2.74 -10.72
N LEU A 184 -15.14 -2.67 -11.89
CA LEU A 184 -14.27 -1.54 -12.26
C LEU A 184 -15.10 -0.24 -12.38
N ILE A 185 -16.30 -0.31 -12.96
CA ILE A 185 -17.22 0.84 -13.03
C ILE A 185 -17.65 1.29 -11.62
N ARG A 186 -18.05 0.36 -10.75
CA ARG A 186 -18.39 0.68 -9.36
C ARG A 186 -17.20 1.23 -8.57
N LEU A 187 -15.99 0.76 -8.85
CA LEU A 187 -14.77 1.31 -8.24
C LEU A 187 -14.51 2.74 -8.72
N ASP A 188 -14.67 3.02 -10.02
CA ASP A 188 -14.57 4.36 -10.59
C ASP A 188 -15.61 5.32 -9.97
N GLU A 189 -16.87 4.88 -9.85
CA GLU A 189 -17.93 5.65 -9.19
C GLU A 189 -17.54 6.00 -7.74
N PHE A 190 -16.97 5.06 -7.00
CA PHE A 190 -16.48 5.32 -5.64
C PHE A 190 -15.30 6.29 -5.64
N ILE A 191 -14.28 6.07 -6.49
CA ILE A 191 -13.11 6.96 -6.56
C ILE A 191 -13.51 8.40 -6.88
N LYS A 192 -14.50 8.61 -7.74
CA LYS A 192 -15.04 9.94 -8.08
C LYS A 192 -15.70 10.67 -6.92
N THR A 193 -16.08 9.97 -5.84
CA THR A 193 -16.57 10.64 -4.63
C THR A 193 -15.45 11.22 -3.76
N LEU A 194 -14.19 10.83 -4.02
CA LEU A 194 -13.02 11.26 -3.27
C LEU A 194 -12.39 12.49 -3.94
N ASN A 195 -11.99 13.49 -3.17
CA ASN A 195 -11.44 14.76 -3.67
C ASN A 195 -9.92 14.90 -3.51
N ASN A 196 -9.25 13.87 -3.01
CA ASN A 196 -7.83 13.84 -2.64
C ASN A 196 -6.99 12.87 -3.48
N VAL A 197 -7.54 12.34 -4.57
CA VAL A 197 -6.88 11.33 -5.41
C VAL A 197 -5.97 12.01 -6.43
N ASP A 198 -4.66 11.86 -6.25
CA ASP A 198 -3.65 12.41 -7.16
C ASP A 198 -3.37 11.49 -8.35
N LYS A 199 -3.55 10.18 -8.18
CA LYS A 199 -3.27 9.16 -9.21
C LYS A 199 -4.12 7.91 -9.00
N VAL A 200 -4.50 7.27 -10.11
CA VAL A 200 -5.06 5.91 -10.09
C VAL A 200 -4.13 4.99 -10.87
N GLU A 201 -3.73 3.88 -10.28
CA GLU A 201 -2.82 2.90 -10.87
C GLU A 201 -3.48 1.54 -11.00
N ILE A 202 -3.47 1.00 -12.21
CA ILE A 202 -3.79 -0.40 -12.48
C ILE A 202 -2.50 -1.20 -12.46
N LEU A 203 -2.42 -2.16 -11.55
CA LEU A 203 -1.30 -3.07 -11.40
C LEU A 203 -1.70 -4.43 -12.02
N PRO A 204 -1.17 -4.77 -13.21
CA PRO A 204 -1.46 -6.08 -13.79
C PRO A 204 -0.95 -7.20 -12.87
N TYR A 205 -1.82 -8.17 -12.58
CA TYR A 205 -1.42 -9.39 -11.88
C TYR A 205 -0.28 -10.09 -12.61
N HIS A 206 0.66 -10.65 -11.88
CA HIS A 206 1.75 -11.50 -12.38
C HIS A 206 2.16 -12.54 -11.34
N THR A 207 2.86 -13.58 -11.76
CA THR A 207 3.19 -14.76 -10.94
C THR A 207 4.56 -14.67 -10.26
N MET A 208 5.25 -13.52 -10.31
CA MET A 208 6.63 -13.39 -9.80
C MET A 208 6.78 -13.73 -8.31
N GLY A 209 5.73 -13.54 -7.50
CA GLY A 209 5.74 -13.92 -6.08
C GLY A 209 5.43 -15.40 -5.78
N LYS A 210 5.08 -16.23 -6.80
CA LYS A 210 4.63 -17.60 -6.58
C LYS A 210 5.68 -18.47 -5.88
N TYR A 211 6.97 -18.30 -6.21
CA TYR A 211 8.05 -19.08 -5.59
C TYR A 211 8.06 -19.00 -4.06
N LYS A 212 7.67 -17.85 -3.48
CA LYS A 212 7.58 -17.69 -2.02
C LYS A 212 6.47 -18.53 -1.39
N TRP A 213 5.36 -18.75 -2.13
CA TRP A 213 4.30 -19.66 -1.67
C TRP A 213 4.81 -21.10 -1.62
N ASP A 214 5.56 -21.50 -2.66
CA ASP A 214 6.16 -22.84 -2.72
C ASP A 214 7.19 -23.04 -1.60
N GLU A 215 8.06 -22.06 -1.33
CA GLU A 215 9.04 -22.07 -0.23
C GLU A 215 8.36 -22.16 1.16
N LEU A 216 7.18 -21.55 1.31
CA LEU A 216 6.39 -21.61 2.54
C LEU A 216 5.52 -22.89 2.65
N GLY A 217 5.53 -23.75 1.64
CA GLY A 217 4.67 -24.94 1.56
C GLY A 217 3.17 -24.59 1.44
N LEU A 218 2.84 -23.41 0.93
CA LEU A 218 1.49 -22.92 0.76
C LEU A 218 0.96 -23.20 -0.65
N LYS A 219 -0.30 -23.66 -0.75
CA LYS A 219 -0.94 -23.78 -2.05
C LYS A 219 -1.23 -22.39 -2.64
N TYR A 220 -0.73 -22.15 -3.86
CA TYR A 220 -1.01 -20.90 -4.57
C TYR A 220 -2.46 -20.87 -5.09
N PRO A 221 -3.31 -19.91 -4.66
CA PRO A 221 -4.75 -19.94 -5.01
C PRO A 221 -5.04 -19.60 -6.47
N LEU A 222 -4.10 -18.92 -7.16
CA LEU A 222 -4.25 -18.50 -8.55
C LEU A 222 -3.42 -19.37 -9.50
N GLU A 223 -3.23 -20.66 -9.14
CA GLU A 223 -2.55 -21.62 -10.03
C GLU A 223 -3.30 -21.73 -11.37
N GLY A 224 -2.56 -21.59 -12.48
CA GLY A 224 -3.11 -21.62 -13.83
C GLY A 224 -3.85 -20.34 -14.26
N ILE A 225 -3.84 -19.27 -13.45
CA ILE A 225 -4.34 -17.96 -13.87
C ILE A 225 -3.19 -17.19 -14.51
N GLU A 226 -3.32 -16.90 -15.80
CA GLU A 226 -2.37 -16.09 -16.55
C GLU A 226 -2.53 -14.60 -16.24
N PRO A 227 -1.48 -13.78 -16.42
CA PRO A 227 -1.59 -12.32 -16.35
C PRO A 227 -2.66 -11.76 -17.30
N PRO A 228 -3.30 -10.62 -16.96
CA PRO A 228 -4.27 -10.00 -17.85
C PRO A 228 -3.63 -9.57 -19.18
N THR A 229 -4.36 -9.69 -20.27
CA THR A 229 -3.90 -9.22 -21.59
C THR A 229 -3.74 -7.69 -21.59
N GLU A 230 -2.90 -7.17 -22.49
CA GLU A 230 -2.73 -5.72 -22.66
C GLU A 230 -4.07 -5.01 -22.94
N ASP A 231 -4.95 -5.60 -23.74
CA ASP A 231 -6.26 -5.03 -24.04
C ASP A 231 -7.16 -4.99 -22.79
N ARG A 232 -7.06 -6.00 -21.92
CA ARG A 232 -7.77 -6.02 -20.65
C ARG A 232 -7.27 -4.92 -19.72
N VAL A 233 -5.94 -4.71 -19.66
CA VAL A 233 -5.32 -3.62 -18.91
C VAL A 233 -5.73 -2.24 -19.45
N LYS A 234 -5.69 -2.07 -20.79
CA LYS A 234 -6.14 -0.82 -21.46
C LYS A 234 -7.62 -0.52 -21.14
N ASN A 235 -8.48 -1.55 -21.20
CA ASN A 235 -9.89 -1.40 -20.88
C ASN A 235 -10.10 -1.01 -19.40
N ALA A 236 -9.40 -1.64 -18.47
CA ALA A 236 -9.47 -1.29 -17.05
C ALA A 236 -9.03 0.17 -16.80
N LYS A 237 -7.93 0.61 -17.42
CA LYS A 237 -7.46 2.01 -17.36
C LYS A 237 -8.51 2.98 -17.90
N ARG A 238 -9.17 2.63 -19.01
CA ARG A 238 -10.25 3.44 -19.58
C ARG A 238 -11.47 3.54 -18.66
N LEU A 239 -11.89 2.41 -18.06
CA LEU A 239 -13.05 2.37 -17.17
C LEU A 239 -12.81 3.12 -15.86
N LEU A 240 -11.57 3.13 -15.36
CA LEU A 240 -11.17 3.85 -14.15
C LEU A 240 -10.67 5.27 -14.43
N HIS A 241 -10.79 5.77 -15.66
CA HIS A 241 -10.44 7.14 -16.07
C HIS A 241 -9.06 7.57 -15.54
N VAL A 242 -8.05 6.64 -15.57
CA VAL A 242 -6.75 6.87 -14.91
C VAL A 242 -6.04 8.13 -15.38
N ASP A 243 -6.26 8.54 -16.63
CA ASP A 243 -5.65 9.73 -17.24
C ASP A 243 -6.22 11.07 -16.71
N ASP A 244 -7.33 11.04 -15.97
CA ASP A 244 -7.93 12.23 -15.37
C ASP A 244 -7.24 12.62 -14.05
N TYR A 245 -6.56 11.68 -13.39
CA TYR A 245 -5.88 11.86 -12.11
C TYR A 245 -4.42 12.25 -12.31
N LYS A 246 -4.12 13.56 -12.31
CA LYS A 246 -2.80 14.12 -12.63
C LYS A 246 -2.19 14.94 -11.49
N GLY A 247 -2.74 14.89 -10.28
CA GLY A 247 -2.25 15.62 -9.12
C GLY A 247 -0.77 15.32 -8.81
N TYR A 248 -0.32 14.08 -9.07
CA TYR A 248 1.07 13.65 -8.89
C TYR A 248 2.10 14.39 -9.76
N LEU A 249 1.68 15.10 -10.81
CA LEU A 249 2.58 15.88 -11.66
C LEU A 249 2.99 17.21 -11.00
N THR A 250 2.15 17.74 -10.12
CA THR A 250 2.30 19.06 -9.49
C THR A 250 2.83 18.99 -8.06
N ARG A 251 2.95 17.80 -7.49
CA ARG A 251 3.50 17.57 -6.14
C ARG A 251 4.91 17.04 -6.14
#